data_4c24a4cfd2fc75c4459b7cdb35395d06
#
_entry.id   4c24a4cfd2fc75c4459b7cdb35395d06
#
_cell.length_a   1.000
_cell.length_b   1.000
_cell.length_c   1.000
_cell.angle_alpha   90.00
_cell.angle_beta   90.00
_cell.angle_gamma   90.00
#
_symmetry.space_group_name_H-M   'P 1'
#
loop_
_entity.id
_entity.type
_entity.pdbx_description
1 polymer ?
#
loop_
_entity_poly.entity_id
_entity_poly.type
_entity_poly.pdbx_seq_one_letter_code
_entity_poly.pdbx_strand_id
1 'polypeptide(L)'
;MMRRVAREVQEPDSLGPQIRALAVPAFFTLVAEPLFLMTDSSIVGHLGVTQLAALGAASAVLLSLTGIFVFLAYATTALVARRMGANDEDGAIGAGLDGVWLALALSIPLAAATFAAAPLAVRAMTSAPEVVDAGVTYLRISALGIPAMLVCLAAQGLLRGLQDTRTPLLVTVTGFALNAALNAILVLGLHTGLAGSAAGTTAAQWLMALALLASIGRRVRHLDVRPHPGRVLGAARAGAPILVRTIALRAVLLLTTATAGLFGPGTLAAHQIASTIFTFLTFALDAVAIAAQALVGESLGRGDASRTRELTATLTRWGWRCGLVGGVATLVTAWWVPLLFTSDATIAHTTSAALVVIALVSAPSGVLFVHDGVLMGAGDGAFLARAQLALLVGYLPLVWVLSTSRDAVTGWGDASPLVAVWVLYALYLLARMAVLDHRRRGTAWMHLESAG
;
A
#
# COMPACT_ATOMS: atom_id res chain seq x y z
N MET A 1 14.43 -35.28 -20.51
CA MET A 1 13.59 -35.21 -21.70
C MET A 1 12.98 -33.81 -21.75
N MET A 2 13.57 -32.98 -22.62
CA MET A 2 13.36 -31.55 -22.77
C MET A 2 11.95 -31.23 -23.26
N ARG A 3 11.17 -30.43 -22.54
CA ARG A 3 10.14 -29.58 -23.13
C ARG A 3 10.66 -28.14 -23.17
N ARG A 4 11.35 -27.82 -24.26
CA ARG A 4 11.40 -26.45 -24.78
C ARG A 4 9.98 -26.09 -25.16
N VAL A 5 9.30 -25.32 -24.32
CA VAL A 5 8.14 -24.56 -24.75
C VAL A 5 8.70 -23.45 -25.63
N ALA A 6 8.52 -23.58 -26.94
CA ALA A 6 8.76 -22.49 -27.88
C ALA A 6 7.95 -21.29 -27.37
N ARG A 7 8.64 -20.21 -26.99
CA ARG A 7 8.01 -18.93 -26.74
C ARG A 7 7.58 -18.38 -28.11
N GLU A 8 6.31 -18.55 -28.41
CA GLU A 8 5.65 -17.84 -29.51
C GLU A 8 5.92 -16.36 -29.35
N VAL A 9 6.28 -15.72 -30.46
CA VAL A 9 6.27 -14.26 -30.61
C VAL A 9 4.84 -13.82 -30.32
N GLN A 10 4.59 -13.34 -29.11
CA GLN A 10 3.25 -12.93 -28.68
C GLN A 10 2.88 -11.63 -29.38
N GLU A 11 1.80 -11.67 -30.14
CA GLU A 11 1.18 -10.52 -30.77
C GLU A 11 0.79 -9.42 -29.76
N PRO A 12 0.73 -8.14 -30.17
CA PRO A 12 0.38 -7.01 -29.30
C PRO A 12 -0.93 -7.19 -28.51
N ASP A 13 -1.88 -7.96 -29.02
CA ASP A 13 -3.16 -8.29 -28.37
C ASP A 13 -3.02 -9.20 -27.14
N SER A 14 -1.84 -9.80 -26.91
CA SER A 14 -1.60 -10.69 -25.77
C SER A 14 -1.25 -9.97 -24.45
N LEU A 15 -1.00 -8.64 -24.43
CA LEU A 15 -0.66 -7.88 -23.23
C LEU A 15 -1.83 -7.74 -22.25
N GLY A 16 -3.04 -7.60 -22.76
CA GLY A 16 -4.23 -7.45 -21.92
C GLY A 16 -4.47 -8.63 -20.96
N PRO A 17 -4.40 -9.88 -21.42
CA PRO A 17 -4.47 -11.06 -20.54
C PRO A 17 -3.36 -11.10 -19.48
N GLN A 18 -2.11 -10.75 -19.82
CA GLN A 18 -0.98 -10.71 -18.86
C GLN A 18 -1.21 -9.65 -17.78
N ILE A 19 -1.61 -8.45 -18.15
CA ILE A 19 -1.93 -7.37 -17.19
C ILE A 19 -3.06 -7.81 -16.27
N ARG A 20 -4.14 -8.40 -16.79
CA ARG A 20 -5.26 -8.89 -15.96
C ARG A 20 -4.84 -10.01 -15.02
N ALA A 21 -4.02 -10.94 -15.50
CA ALA A 21 -3.55 -12.07 -14.69
C ALA A 21 -2.74 -11.62 -13.46
N LEU A 22 -2.08 -10.46 -13.53
CA LEU A 22 -1.33 -9.88 -12.41
C LEU A 22 -2.18 -8.89 -11.61
N ALA A 23 -2.90 -7.98 -12.27
CA ALA A 23 -3.63 -6.91 -11.61
C ALA A 23 -4.86 -7.42 -10.83
N VAL A 24 -5.62 -8.37 -11.38
CA VAL A 24 -6.85 -8.83 -10.71
C VAL A 24 -6.55 -9.52 -9.38
N PRO A 25 -5.63 -10.49 -9.27
CA PRO A 25 -5.29 -11.06 -7.97
C PRO A 25 -4.65 -10.03 -7.02
N ALA A 26 -3.84 -9.09 -7.53
CA ALA A 26 -3.26 -8.02 -6.72
C ALA A 26 -4.35 -7.12 -6.13
N PHE A 27 -5.37 -6.75 -6.88
CA PHE A 27 -6.52 -5.98 -6.41
C PHE A 27 -7.24 -6.68 -5.26
N PHE A 28 -7.59 -7.94 -5.42
CA PHE A 28 -8.25 -8.69 -4.36
C PHE A 28 -7.37 -8.87 -3.11
N THR A 29 -6.06 -8.98 -3.28
CA THR A 29 -5.12 -9.01 -2.15
C THR A 29 -5.15 -7.68 -1.37
N LEU A 30 -5.19 -6.54 -2.05
CA LEU A 30 -5.24 -5.21 -1.43
C LEU A 30 -6.58 -4.94 -0.74
N VAL A 31 -7.70 -5.33 -1.38
CA VAL A 31 -9.04 -5.12 -0.81
C VAL A 31 -9.32 -6.06 0.38
N ALA A 32 -8.65 -7.20 0.44
CA ALA A 32 -8.84 -8.14 1.55
C ALA A 32 -8.46 -7.55 2.92
N GLU A 33 -7.46 -6.66 2.98
CA GLU A 33 -7.01 -6.04 4.24
C GLU A 33 -8.09 -5.15 4.90
N PRO A 34 -8.73 -4.19 4.22
CA PRO A 34 -9.83 -3.42 4.81
C PRO A 34 -11.02 -4.29 5.24
N LEU A 35 -11.36 -5.32 4.46
CA LEU A 35 -12.45 -6.23 4.82
C LEU A 35 -12.12 -7.00 6.10
N PHE A 36 -10.86 -7.43 6.25
CA PHE A 36 -10.37 -8.03 7.48
C PHE A 36 -10.50 -7.06 8.67
N LEU A 37 -10.02 -5.80 8.54
CA LEU A 37 -10.10 -4.80 9.61
C LEU A 37 -11.56 -4.51 10.03
N MET A 38 -12.48 -4.50 9.09
CA MET A 38 -13.91 -4.35 9.38
C MET A 38 -14.45 -5.54 10.16
N THR A 39 -14.06 -6.76 9.81
CA THR A 39 -14.48 -8.00 10.49
C THR A 39 -13.94 -8.02 11.92
N ASP A 40 -12.66 -7.71 12.11
CA ASP A 40 -12.01 -7.65 13.44
C ASP A 40 -12.67 -6.60 14.33
N SER A 41 -12.89 -5.38 13.78
CA SER A 41 -13.61 -4.32 14.49
C SER A 41 -15.05 -4.69 14.86
N SER A 42 -15.73 -5.48 14.01
CA SER A 42 -17.06 -5.97 14.30
C SER A 42 -17.07 -6.97 15.46
N ILE A 43 -16.15 -7.94 15.47
CA ILE A 43 -16.03 -8.94 16.55
C ILE A 43 -15.71 -8.24 17.88
N VAL A 44 -14.71 -7.35 17.89
CA VAL A 44 -14.29 -6.61 19.09
C VAL A 44 -15.36 -5.62 19.55
N GLY A 45 -16.12 -5.04 18.63
CA GLY A 45 -17.22 -4.14 18.94
C GLY A 45 -18.29 -4.73 19.86
N HIS A 46 -18.50 -6.06 19.81
CA HIS A 46 -19.40 -6.77 20.71
C HIS A 46 -18.86 -6.89 22.15
N LEU A 47 -17.57 -6.63 22.38
CA LEU A 47 -16.99 -6.59 23.75
C LEU A 47 -17.26 -5.26 24.47
N GLY A 48 -17.68 -4.22 23.76
CA GLY A 48 -18.00 -2.91 24.31
C GLY A 48 -17.13 -1.77 23.81
N VAL A 49 -17.54 -0.55 24.17
CA VAL A 49 -16.95 0.69 23.64
C VAL A 49 -15.47 0.86 24.04
N THR A 50 -15.10 0.52 25.28
CA THR A 50 -13.71 0.60 25.77
C THR A 50 -12.78 -0.29 24.95
N GLN A 51 -13.19 -1.53 24.64
CA GLN A 51 -12.38 -2.48 23.87
C GLN A 51 -12.23 -2.03 22.41
N LEU A 52 -13.31 -1.52 21.83
CA LEU A 52 -13.29 -0.99 20.46
C LEU A 52 -12.40 0.26 20.34
N ALA A 53 -12.44 1.16 21.32
CA ALA A 53 -11.58 2.33 21.38
C ALA A 53 -10.10 1.94 21.52
N ALA A 54 -9.80 0.93 22.36
CA ALA A 54 -8.46 0.40 22.54
C ALA A 54 -7.92 -0.26 21.25
N LEU A 55 -8.76 -1.05 20.56
CA LEU A 55 -8.44 -1.59 19.24
C LEU A 55 -8.13 -0.48 18.25
N GLY A 56 -8.96 0.56 18.18
CA GLY A 56 -8.77 1.70 17.28
C GLY A 56 -7.43 2.39 17.50
N ALA A 57 -7.08 2.71 18.75
CA ALA A 57 -5.82 3.34 19.11
C ALA A 57 -4.60 2.46 18.73
N ALA A 58 -4.63 1.17 19.08
CA ALA A 58 -3.54 0.25 18.77
C ALA A 58 -3.41 -0.01 17.25
N SER A 59 -4.54 -0.18 16.54
CA SER A 59 -4.55 -0.39 15.10
C SER A 59 -4.00 0.81 14.33
N ALA A 60 -4.25 2.04 14.77
CA ALA A 60 -3.69 3.25 14.17
C ALA A 60 -2.15 3.24 14.18
N VAL A 61 -1.54 2.77 15.26
CA VAL A 61 -0.07 2.59 15.36
C VAL A 61 0.40 1.52 14.38
N LEU A 62 -0.24 0.33 14.39
CA LEU A 62 0.16 -0.79 13.53
C LEU A 62 0.02 -0.47 12.04
N LEU A 63 -1.09 0.17 11.63
CA LEU A 63 -1.32 0.58 10.24
C LEU A 63 -0.30 1.63 9.77
N SER A 64 0.10 2.54 10.67
CA SER A 64 1.15 3.51 10.36
C SER A 64 2.49 2.81 10.10
N LEU A 65 2.86 1.83 10.93
CA LEU A 65 4.06 1.02 10.75
C LEU A 65 3.99 0.22 9.45
N THR A 66 2.90 -0.53 9.22
CA THR A 66 2.71 -1.31 7.98
C THR A 66 2.85 -0.43 6.75
N GLY A 67 2.20 0.73 6.76
CA GLY A 67 2.22 1.67 5.64
C GLY A 67 3.61 2.24 5.32
N ILE A 68 4.50 2.35 6.31
CA ILE A 68 5.90 2.74 6.07
C ILE A 68 6.69 1.57 5.49
N PHE A 69 6.52 0.36 6.02
CA PHE A 69 7.30 -0.81 5.63
C PHE A 69 6.83 -1.49 4.33
N VAL A 70 5.75 -1.03 3.71
CA VAL A 70 5.31 -1.50 2.38
C VAL A 70 6.41 -1.36 1.30
N PHE A 71 7.40 -0.48 1.51
CA PHE A 71 8.57 -0.35 0.64
C PHE A 71 9.32 -1.67 0.44
N LEU A 72 9.29 -2.58 1.43
CA LEU A 72 9.91 -3.91 1.32
C LEU A 72 9.30 -4.71 0.16
N ALA A 73 7.98 -4.68 0.02
CA ALA A 73 7.31 -5.34 -1.09
C ALA A 73 7.72 -4.72 -2.43
N TYR A 74 7.67 -3.40 -2.55
CA TYR A 74 8.00 -2.72 -3.80
C TYR A 74 9.47 -2.88 -4.21
N ALA A 75 10.42 -2.68 -3.28
CA ALA A 75 11.83 -2.83 -3.56
C ALA A 75 12.19 -4.27 -3.97
N THR A 76 11.66 -5.26 -3.26
CA THR A 76 11.87 -6.67 -3.58
C THR A 76 11.28 -7.05 -4.94
N THR A 77 10.05 -6.58 -5.27
CA THR A 77 9.43 -6.82 -6.58
C THR A 77 10.31 -6.34 -7.73
N ALA A 78 10.84 -5.12 -7.62
CA ALA A 78 11.68 -4.53 -8.67
C ALA A 78 12.98 -5.32 -8.90
N LEU A 79 13.68 -5.67 -7.81
CA LEU A 79 14.93 -6.44 -7.87
C LEU A 79 14.73 -7.82 -8.47
N VAL A 80 13.69 -8.53 -8.03
CA VAL A 80 13.37 -9.88 -8.51
C VAL A 80 12.95 -9.84 -9.97
N ALA A 81 12.05 -8.93 -10.36
CA ALA A 81 11.54 -8.85 -11.74
C ALA A 81 12.66 -8.56 -12.74
N ARG A 82 13.61 -7.68 -12.42
CA ARG A 82 14.75 -7.37 -13.28
C ARG A 82 15.65 -8.58 -13.50
N ARG A 83 16.01 -9.32 -12.44
CA ARG A 83 16.84 -10.52 -12.55
C ARG A 83 16.13 -11.65 -13.32
N MET A 84 14.82 -11.80 -13.12
CA MET A 84 14.01 -12.70 -13.93
C MET A 84 14.10 -12.37 -15.42
N GLY A 85 14.04 -11.07 -15.75
CA GLY A 85 14.22 -10.59 -17.13
C GLY A 85 15.58 -10.94 -17.70
N ALA A 86 16.65 -10.82 -16.91
CA ALA A 86 18.02 -11.18 -17.28
C ALA A 86 18.25 -12.71 -17.40
N ASN A 87 17.22 -13.55 -17.26
CA ASN A 87 17.29 -15.03 -17.19
C ASN A 87 18.13 -15.57 -16.01
N ASP A 88 18.32 -14.75 -14.98
CA ASP A 88 18.99 -15.12 -13.73
C ASP A 88 17.93 -15.50 -12.68
N GLU A 89 17.32 -16.68 -12.83
CA GLU A 89 16.24 -17.13 -11.92
C GLU A 89 16.79 -17.35 -10.50
N ASP A 90 17.96 -17.93 -10.35
CA ASP A 90 18.58 -18.17 -9.05
C ASP A 90 18.94 -16.86 -8.34
N GLY A 91 19.51 -15.91 -9.08
CA GLY A 91 19.77 -14.58 -8.56
C GLY A 91 18.50 -13.79 -8.23
N ALA A 92 17.41 -13.97 -9.00
CA ALA A 92 16.11 -13.35 -8.71
C ALA A 92 15.55 -13.87 -7.38
N ILE A 93 15.54 -15.19 -7.18
CA ILE A 93 15.09 -15.80 -5.93
C ILE A 93 16.02 -15.38 -4.78
N GLY A 94 17.34 -15.39 -5.00
CA GLY A 94 18.32 -14.91 -4.03
C GLY A 94 18.08 -13.48 -3.58
N ALA A 95 17.82 -12.56 -4.52
CA ALA A 95 17.49 -11.16 -4.20
C ALA A 95 16.18 -11.04 -3.41
N GLY A 96 15.20 -11.89 -3.70
CA GLY A 96 13.96 -11.96 -2.92
C GLY A 96 14.20 -12.44 -1.49
N LEU A 97 15.06 -13.45 -1.30
CA LEU A 97 15.46 -13.94 0.03
C LEU A 97 16.25 -12.88 0.80
N ASP A 98 17.12 -12.12 0.15
CA ASP A 98 17.82 -10.99 0.78
C ASP A 98 16.81 -9.93 1.28
N GLY A 99 15.71 -9.70 0.55
CA GLY A 99 14.57 -8.88 1.00
C GLY A 99 13.86 -9.46 2.23
N VAL A 100 13.67 -10.77 2.30
CA VAL A 100 13.09 -11.45 3.48
C VAL A 100 14.03 -11.35 4.68
N TRP A 101 15.34 -11.53 4.49
CA TRP A 101 16.31 -11.33 5.57
C TRP A 101 16.39 -9.89 6.05
N LEU A 102 16.27 -8.92 5.13
CA LEU A 102 16.15 -7.50 5.49
C LEU A 102 14.89 -7.25 6.33
N ALA A 103 13.75 -7.83 5.93
CA ALA A 103 12.52 -7.74 6.69
C ALA A 103 12.66 -8.27 8.11
N LEU A 104 13.30 -9.44 8.29
CA LEU A 104 13.60 -10.00 9.61
C LEU A 104 14.54 -9.09 10.42
N ALA A 105 15.61 -8.59 9.80
CA ALA A 105 16.57 -7.72 10.48
C ALA A 105 15.95 -6.41 10.97
N LEU A 106 15.02 -5.83 10.19
CA LEU A 106 14.30 -4.61 10.56
C LEU A 106 13.17 -4.87 11.56
N SER A 107 12.53 -6.03 11.48
CA SER A 107 11.35 -6.33 12.29
C SER A 107 11.66 -6.57 13.76
N ILE A 108 12.81 -7.17 14.08
CA ILE A 108 13.17 -7.47 15.47
C ILE A 108 13.32 -6.20 16.30
N PRO A 109 14.17 -5.21 15.93
CA PRO A 109 14.26 -3.96 16.67
C PRO A 109 12.95 -3.16 16.65
N LEU A 110 12.18 -3.23 15.54
CA LEU A 110 10.89 -2.58 15.44
C LEU A 110 9.86 -3.19 16.41
N ALA A 111 9.79 -4.52 16.49
CA ALA A 111 8.91 -5.22 17.42
C ALA A 111 9.28 -4.89 18.89
N ALA A 112 10.57 -4.90 19.21
CA ALA A 112 11.07 -4.52 20.54
C ALA A 112 10.73 -3.05 20.87
N ALA A 113 10.95 -2.13 19.94
CA ALA A 113 10.61 -0.72 20.10
C ALA A 113 9.09 -0.52 20.27
N THR A 114 8.26 -1.20 19.46
CA THR A 114 6.79 -1.13 19.57
C THR A 114 6.31 -1.68 20.92
N PHE A 115 6.87 -2.82 21.34
CA PHE A 115 6.54 -3.42 22.64
C PHE A 115 6.89 -2.49 23.81
N ALA A 116 8.08 -1.89 23.80
CA ALA A 116 8.54 -0.98 24.83
C ALA A 116 7.78 0.36 24.81
N ALA A 117 7.55 0.91 23.62
CA ALA A 117 6.87 2.19 23.44
C ALA A 117 5.33 2.10 23.50
N ALA A 118 4.74 0.90 23.63
CA ALA A 118 3.29 0.70 23.62
C ALA A 118 2.54 1.63 24.62
N PRO A 119 2.98 1.81 25.89
CA PRO A 119 2.30 2.72 26.79
C PRO A 119 2.33 4.18 26.35
N LEU A 120 3.44 4.63 25.75
CA LEU A 120 3.58 5.98 25.23
C LEU A 120 2.70 6.20 24.01
N ALA A 121 2.73 5.25 23.08
CA ALA A 121 1.97 5.31 21.83
C ALA A 121 0.46 5.35 22.06
N VAL A 122 -0.06 4.50 22.96
CA VAL A 122 -1.49 4.48 23.28
C VAL A 122 -1.91 5.71 24.08
N ARG A 123 -1.11 6.17 25.05
CA ARG A 123 -1.37 7.41 25.81
C ARG A 123 -1.38 8.66 24.94
N ALA A 124 -0.64 8.66 23.85
CA ALA A 124 -0.68 9.76 22.88
C ALA A 124 -2.04 9.83 22.12
N MET A 125 -2.81 8.74 22.11
CA MET A 125 -4.10 8.62 21.41
C MET A 125 -5.29 8.84 22.35
N THR A 126 -5.14 8.48 23.66
CA THR A 126 -6.23 8.55 24.65
C THR A 126 -5.69 8.73 26.06
N SER A 127 -6.45 9.44 26.90
CA SER A 127 -6.15 9.63 28.32
C SER A 127 -6.98 8.71 29.25
N ALA A 128 -7.95 7.95 28.71
CA ALA A 128 -8.80 7.06 29.48
C ALA A 128 -8.02 5.83 29.98
N PRO A 129 -7.83 5.62 31.30
CA PRO A 129 -6.94 4.59 31.83
C PRO A 129 -7.29 3.17 31.35
N GLU A 130 -8.58 2.82 31.35
CA GLU A 130 -9.06 1.49 30.91
C GLU A 130 -8.78 1.23 29.44
N VAL A 131 -8.90 2.25 28.56
CA VAL A 131 -8.58 2.17 27.14
C VAL A 131 -7.07 2.04 26.94
N VAL A 132 -6.27 2.76 27.76
CA VAL A 132 -4.81 2.67 27.72
C VAL A 132 -4.35 1.26 28.09
N ASP A 133 -4.84 0.66 29.16
CA ASP A 133 -4.40 -0.66 29.62
C ASP A 133 -4.76 -1.76 28.60
N ALA A 134 -5.97 -1.73 28.07
CA ALA A 134 -6.41 -2.65 27.04
C ALA A 134 -5.61 -2.47 25.73
N GLY A 135 -5.40 -1.23 25.29
CA GLY A 135 -4.65 -0.89 24.07
C GLY A 135 -3.17 -1.26 24.18
N VAL A 136 -2.54 -1.04 25.33
CA VAL A 136 -1.15 -1.46 25.60
C VAL A 136 -1.00 -2.98 25.52
N THR A 137 -1.94 -3.72 26.12
CA THR A 137 -1.96 -5.18 26.07
C THR A 137 -2.08 -5.67 24.62
N TYR A 138 -3.04 -5.12 23.86
CA TYR A 138 -3.22 -5.44 22.44
C TYR A 138 -1.94 -5.14 21.65
N LEU A 139 -1.37 -3.94 21.78
CA LEU A 139 -0.21 -3.53 21.01
C LEU A 139 1.05 -4.35 21.33
N ARG A 140 1.23 -4.75 22.59
CA ARG A 140 2.33 -5.64 23.00
C ARG A 140 2.22 -7.04 22.40
N ILE A 141 1.03 -7.63 22.40
CA ILE A 141 0.80 -8.94 21.77
C ILE A 141 1.01 -8.83 20.26
N SER A 142 0.44 -7.80 19.63
CA SER A 142 0.56 -7.55 18.18
C SER A 142 2.01 -7.25 17.76
N ALA A 143 2.84 -6.68 18.64
CA ALA A 143 4.26 -6.46 18.37
C ALA A 143 5.00 -7.76 18.03
N LEU A 144 4.57 -8.91 18.60
CA LEU A 144 5.11 -10.23 18.26
C LEU A 144 4.73 -10.69 16.85
N GLY A 145 3.73 -10.07 16.23
CA GLY A 145 3.32 -10.30 14.84
C GLY A 145 4.09 -9.46 13.83
N ILE A 146 4.78 -8.38 14.25
CA ILE A 146 5.52 -7.49 13.34
C ILE A 146 6.55 -8.24 12.48
N PRO A 147 7.34 -9.20 12.99
CA PRO A 147 8.25 -9.97 12.15
C PRO A 147 7.52 -10.75 11.05
N ALA A 148 6.43 -11.41 11.37
CA ALA A 148 5.62 -12.13 10.40
C ALA A 148 5.04 -11.19 9.33
N MET A 149 4.53 -10.03 9.74
CA MET A 149 3.98 -9.01 8.84
C MET A 149 5.03 -8.49 7.85
N LEU A 150 6.23 -8.13 8.31
CA LEU A 150 7.30 -7.65 7.43
C LEU A 150 7.80 -8.76 6.49
N VAL A 151 7.90 -9.99 6.96
CA VAL A 151 8.21 -11.16 6.13
C VAL A 151 7.14 -11.36 5.06
N CYS A 152 5.86 -11.24 5.39
CA CYS A 152 4.78 -11.30 4.41
C CYS A 152 4.95 -10.23 3.31
N LEU A 153 5.28 -8.99 3.66
CA LEU A 153 5.51 -7.93 2.68
C LEU A 153 6.67 -8.27 1.72
N ALA A 154 7.81 -8.71 2.23
CA ALA A 154 8.96 -9.08 1.42
C ALA A 154 8.69 -10.33 0.56
N ALA A 155 8.06 -11.36 1.12
CA ALA A 155 7.71 -12.59 0.41
C ALA A 155 6.67 -12.35 -0.70
N GLN A 156 5.67 -11.50 -0.45
CA GLN A 156 4.74 -11.05 -1.48
C GLN A 156 5.47 -10.29 -2.59
N GLY A 157 6.44 -9.43 -2.23
CA GLY A 157 7.27 -8.72 -3.19
C GLY A 157 8.07 -9.68 -4.08
N LEU A 158 8.68 -10.71 -3.51
CA LEU A 158 9.38 -11.76 -4.25
C LEU A 158 8.42 -12.46 -5.24
N LEU A 159 7.27 -12.94 -4.76
CA LEU A 159 6.31 -13.66 -5.60
C LEU A 159 5.76 -12.76 -6.73
N ARG A 160 5.45 -11.48 -6.44
CA ARG A 160 5.03 -10.50 -7.47
C ARG A 160 6.13 -10.28 -8.51
N GLY A 161 7.40 -10.21 -8.10
CA GLY A 161 8.54 -10.11 -9.01
C GLY A 161 8.71 -11.34 -9.89
N LEU A 162 8.36 -12.53 -9.40
CA LEU A 162 8.25 -13.78 -10.15
C LEU A 162 6.94 -13.88 -10.98
N GLN A 163 6.13 -12.81 -11.02
CA GLN A 163 4.83 -12.75 -11.66
C GLN A 163 3.78 -13.72 -11.08
N ASP A 164 3.98 -14.18 -9.87
CA ASP A 164 3.02 -14.98 -9.12
C ASP A 164 2.24 -14.09 -8.16
N THR A 165 1.09 -13.58 -8.60
CA THR A 165 0.16 -12.80 -7.76
C THR A 165 -0.97 -13.65 -7.18
N ARG A 166 -1.11 -14.90 -7.65
CA ARG A 166 -2.16 -15.83 -7.17
C ARG A 166 -1.82 -16.42 -5.81
N THR A 167 -0.57 -16.81 -5.61
CA THR A 167 -0.11 -17.34 -4.31
C THR A 167 -0.28 -16.32 -3.19
N PRO A 168 0.17 -15.06 -3.30
CA PRO A 168 -0.15 -14.02 -2.33
C PRO A 168 -1.64 -13.85 -2.07
N LEU A 169 -2.49 -13.82 -3.10
CA LEU A 169 -3.94 -13.72 -2.94
C LEU A 169 -4.50 -14.87 -2.10
N LEU A 170 -4.20 -16.12 -2.48
CA LEU A 170 -4.70 -17.29 -1.77
C LEU A 170 -4.28 -17.30 -0.30
N VAL A 171 -2.99 -17.03 -0.03
CA VAL A 171 -2.47 -16.99 1.35
C VAL A 171 -3.10 -15.84 2.15
N THR A 172 -3.27 -14.66 1.55
CA THR A 172 -3.90 -13.53 2.24
C THR A 172 -5.37 -13.78 2.56
N VAL A 173 -6.15 -14.25 1.59
CA VAL A 173 -7.59 -14.53 1.80
C VAL A 173 -7.80 -15.66 2.81
N THR A 174 -7.04 -16.75 2.69
CA THR A 174 -7.14 -17.87 3.66
C THR A 174 -6.64 -17.46 5.03
N GLY A 175 -5.58 -16.65 5.11
CA GLY A 175 -5.05 -16.12 6.37
C GLY A 175 -6.04 -15.21 7.09
N PHE A 176 -6.73 -14.34 6.36
CA PHE A 176 -7.76 -13.47 6.96
C PHE A 176 -9.01 -14.26 7.36
N ALA A 177 -9.43 -15.25 6.59
CA ALA A 177 -10.52 -16.15 7.00
C ALA A 177 -10.15 -16.92 8.27
N LEU A 178 -8.92 -17.42 8.35
CA LEU A 178 -8.41 -18.08 9.56
C LEU A 178 -8.33 -17.12 10.75
N ASN A 179 -7.88 -15.89 10.53
CA ASN A 179 -7.87 -14.85 11.57
C ASN A 179 -9.28 -14.60 12.11
N ALA A 180 -10.27 -14.40 11.23
CA ALA A 180 -11.67 -14.22 11.65
C ALA A 180 -12.18 -15.41 12.47
N ALA A 181 -11.85 -16.64 12.07
CA ALA A 181 -12.21 -17.85 12.81
C ALA A 181 -11.51 -17.90 14.18
N LEU A 182 -10.20 -17.62 14.24
CA LEU A 182 -9.44 -17.57 15.49
C LEU A 182 -9.98 -16.48 16.43
N ASN A 183 -10.28 -15.29 15.90
CA ASN A 183 -10.87 -14.21 16.69
C ASN A 183 -12.25 -14.59 17.21
N ALA A 184 -13.10 -15.20 16.40
CA ALA A 184 -14.40 -15.69 16.88
C ALA A 184 -14.25 -16.74 18.00
N ILE A 185 -13.34 -17.69 17.86
CA ILE A 185 -13.08 -18.72 18.88
C ILE A 185 -12.51 -18.11 20.17
N LEU A 186 -11.46 -17.28 20.05
CA LEU A 186 -10.76 -16.73 21.21
C LEU A 186 -11.61 -15.68 21.92
N VAL A 187 -12.21 -14.76 21.18
CA VAL A 187 -12.95 -13.63 21.74
C VAL A 187 -14.35 -14.05 22.20
N LEU A 188 -15.12 -14.71 21.34
CA LEU A 188 -16.52 -15.05 21.62
C LEU A 188 -16.65 -16.41 22.32
N GLY A 189 -15.81 -17.40 21.96
CA GLY A 189 -15.87 -18.76 22.53
C GLY A 189 -15.14 -18.86 23.87
N LEU A 190 -13.89 -18.42 23.94
CA LEU A 190 -13.05 -18.52 25.14
C LEU A 190 -13.10 -17.28 26.03
N HIS A 191 -13.81 -16.23 25.62
CA HIS A 191 -13.99 -14.96 26.34
C HIS A 191 -12.66 -14.29 26.76
N THR A 192 -11.62 -14.41 25.95
CA THR A 192 -10.29 -13.84 26.22
C THR A 192 -10.20 -12.32 25.95
N GLY A 193 -11.32 -11.73 25.52
CA GLY A 193 -11.39 -10.29 25.27
C GLY A 193 -10.48 -9.81 24.15
N LEU A 194 -10.03 -8.55 24.26
CA LEU A 194 -9.17 -7.90 23.25
C LEU A 194 -7.80 -8.59 23.10
N ALA A 195 -7.25 -9.18 24.16
CA ALA A 195 -6.01 -9.93 24.13
C ALA A 195 -6.11 -11.17 23.22
N GLY A 196 -7.28 -11.81 23.19
CA GLY A 196 -7.57 -12.94 22.29
C GLY A 196 -7.58 -12.51 20.81
N SER A 197 -8.17 -11.35 20.50
CA SER A 197 -8.11 -10.79 19.13
C SER A 197 -6.67 -10.52 18.69
N ALA A 198 -5.85 -9.89 19.55
CA ALA A 198 -4.43 -9.67 19.27
C ALA A 198 -3.66 -10.98 19.03
N ALA A 199 -3.91 -12.00 19.86
CA ALA A 199 -3.28 -13.32 19.74
C ALA A 199 -3.70 -14.04 18.46
N GLY A 200 -4.99 -14.02 18.13
CA GLY A 200 -5.54 -14.60 16.90
C GLY A 200 -4.93 -13.95 15.64
N THR A 201 -4.85 -12.62 15.64
CA THR A 201 -4.22 -11.85 14.56
C THR A 201 -2.74 -12.18 14.41
N THR A 202 -1.99 -12.20 15.53
CA THR A 202 -0.58 -12.56 15.54
C THR A 202 -0.35 -13.98 15.01
N ALA A 203 -1.15 -14.95 15.45
CA ALA A 203 -1.06 -16.33 14.98
C ALA A 203 -1.36 -16.45 13.49
N ALA A 204 -2.41 -15.78 12.99
CA ALA A 204 -2.73 -15.75 11.56
C ALA A 204 -1.61 -15.14 10.72
N GLN A 205 -0.98 -14.04 11.17
CA GLN A 205 0.16 -13.42 10.49
C GLN A 205 1.35 -14.38 10.37
N TRP A 206 1.69 -15.11 11.44
CA TRP A 206 2.75 -16.12 11.41
C TRP A 206 2.42 -17.27 10.46
N LEU A 207 1.18 -17.75 10.45
CA LEU A 207 0.74 -18.81 9.53
C LEU A 207 0.80 -18.33 8.07
N MET A 208 0.40 -17.09 7.78
CA MET A 208 0.56 -16.49 6.45
C MET A 208 2.04 -16.38 6.04
N ALA A 209 2.90 -15.92 6.94
CA ALA A 209 4.34 -15.82 6.67
C ALA A 209 4.94 -17.19 6.37
N LEU A 210 4.64 -18.20 7.18
CA LEU A 210 5.08 -19.58 6.98
C LEU A 210 4.56 -20.17 5.67
N ALA A 211 3.29 -19.92 5.30
CA ALA A 211 2.72 -20.40 4.05
C ALA A 211 3.40 -19.76 2.82
N LEU A 212 3.68 -18.45 2.87
CA LEU A 212 4.42 -17.76 1.80
C LEU A 212 5.85 -18.30 1.70
N LEU A 213 6.56 -18.44 2.83
CA LEU A 213 7.91 -19.00 2.85
C LEU A 213 7.95 -20.46 2.37
N ALA A 214 6.96 -21.27 2.74
CA ALA A 214 6.84 -22.66 2.25
C ALA A 214 6.62 -22.72 0.72
N SER A 215 5.85 -21.78 0.17
CA SER A 215 5.64 -21.67 -1.28
C SER A 215 6.94 -21.34 -2.02
N ILE A 216 7.76 -20.46 -1.44
CA ILE A 216 9.10 -20.10 -1.93
C ILE A 216 10.09 -21.27 -1.71
N GLY A 217 10.01 -21.94 -0.57
CA GLY A 217 10.91 -23.03 -0.17
C GLY A 217 11.01 -24.17 -1.17
N ARG A 218 9.94 -24.42 -1.95
CA ARG A 218 9.97 -25.41 -3.03
C ARG A 218 10.88 -25.02 -4.19
N ARG A 219 11.11 -23.70 -4.39
CA ARG A 219 11.93 -23.15 -5.48
C ARG A 219 13.40 -22.97 -5.08
N VAL A 220 13.70 -22.96 -3.76
CA VAL A 220 15.05 -22.64 -3.24
C VAL A 220 15.86 -23.87 -2.81
N ARG A 221 15.41 -25.11 -3.06
CA ARG A 221 16.06 -26.34 -2.56
C ARG A 221 17.52 -26.51 -2.93
N HIS A 222 17.97 -25.84 -3.99
CA HIS A 222 19.34 -25.90 -4.50
C HIS A 222 20.14 -24.62 -4.21
N LEU A 223 19.53 -23.61 -3.55
CA LEU A 223 20.14 -22.32 -3.27
C LEU A 223 20.65 -22.24 -1.84
N ASP A 224 21.71 -21.45 -1.63
CA ASP A 224 22.12 -21.06 -0.28
C ASP A 224 21.17 -20.01 0.27
N VAL A 225 20.34 -20.42 1.23
CA VAL A 225 19.33 -19.58 1.88
C VAL A 225 19.88 -18.77 3.06
N ARG A 226 21.18 -18.91 3.39
CA ARG A 226 21.79 -18.22 4.52
C ARG A 226 21.85 -16.70 4.30
N PRO A 227 21.68 -15.90 5.36
CA PRO A 227 21.85 -14.46 5.24
C PRO A 227 23.30 -14.09 4.93
N HIS A 228 23.49 -13.30 3.88
CA HIS A 228 24.79 -12.71 3.55
C HIS A 228 24.75 -11.22 3.86
N PRO A 229 25.45 -10.72 4.90
CA PRO A 229 25.35 -9.31 5.33
C PRO A 229 25.53 -8.30 4.20
N GLY A 230 26.46 -8.57 3.27
CA GLY A 230 26.72 -7.70 2.12
C GLY A 230 25.51 -7.61 1.16
N ARG A 231 24.83 -8.72 0.89
CA ARG A 231 23.66 -8.78 0.01
C ARG A 231 22.43 -8.14 0.69
N VAL A 232 22.22 -8.42 1.97
CA VAL A 232 21.15 -7.80 2.78
C VAL A 232 21.34 -6.28 2.84
N LEU A 233 22.59 -5.80 3.03
CA LEU A 233 22.90 -4.37 2.96
C LEU A 233 22.67 -3.79 1.56
N GLY A 234 22.97 -4.55 0.52
CA GLY A 234 22.63 -4.20 -0.87
C GLY A 234 21.13 -4.00 -1.06
N ALA A 235 20.31 -4.93 -0.57
CA ALA A 235 18.85 -4.83 -0.59
C ALA A 235 18.35 -3.61 0.21
N ALA A 236 18.95 -3.33 1.38
CA ALA A 236 18.63 -2.16 2.18
C ALA A 236 18.95 -0.85 1.43
N ARG A 237 20.11 -0.75 0.78
CA ARG A 237 20.50 0.43 -0.03
C ARG A 237 19.57 0.62 -1.23
N ALA A 238 19.17 -0.45 -1.89
CA ALA A 238 18.21 -0.39 -3.00
C ALA A 238 16.80 0.00 -2.52
N GLY A 239 16.40 -0.43 -1.33
CA GLY A 239 15.10 -0.11 -0.73
C GLY A 239 15.01 1.27 -0.08
N ALA A 240 16.14 1.84 0.37
CA ALA A 240 16.16 3.10 1.10
C ALA A 240 15.52 4.28 0.35
N PRO A 241 15.74 4.48 -0.97
CA PRO A 241 15.04 5.53 -1.70
C PRO A 241 13.51 5.32 -1.73
N ILE A 242 13.04 4.07 -1.87
CA ILE A 242 11.61 3.74 -1.85
C ILE A 242 11.00 4.01 -0.46
N LEU A 243 11.76 3.74 0.61
CA LEU A 243 11.37 4.10 1.98
C LEU A 243 11.20 5.62 2.13
N VAL A 244 12.19 6.41 1.69
CA VAL A 244 12.12 7.89 1.73
C VAL A 244 10.91 8.40 0.96
N ARG A 245 10.67 7.87 -0.25
CA ARG A 245 9.47 8.16 -1.03
C ARG A 245 8.19 7.86 -0.24
N THR A 246 8.12 6.69 0.39
CA THR A 246 6.93 6.24 1.14
C THR A 246 6.66 7.14 2.35
N ILE A 247 7.70 7.51 3.10
CA ILE A 247 7.59 8.45 4.23
C ILE A 247 7.07 9.81 3.75
N ALA A 248 7.63 10.35 2.65
CA ALA A 248 7.20 11.64 2.11
C ALA A 248 5.74 11.60 1.60
N LEU A 249 5.28 10.48 1.00
CA LEU A 249 3.88 10.26 0.65
C LEU A 249 2.97 10.27 1.88
N ARG A 250 3.36 9.56 2.94
CA ARG A 250 2.62 9.55 4.21
C ARG A 250 2.54 10.93 4.84
N ALA A 251 3.64 11.70 4.78
CA ALA A 251 3.65 13.07 5.28
C ALA A 251 2.62 13.95 4.56
N VAL A 252 2.49 13.85 3.22
CA VAL A 252 1.46 14.58 2.46
C VAL A 252 0.05 14.21 2.92
N LEU A 253 -0.23 12.90 3.08
CA LEU A 253 -1.56 12.43 3.54
C LEU A 253 -1.87 12.95 4.96
N LEU A 254 -0.91 12.90 5.87
CA LEU A 254 -1.06 13.41 7.23
C LEU A 254 -1.28 14.93 7.25
N LEU A 255 -0.53 15.69 6.44
CA LEU A 255 -0.72 17.14 6.30
C LEU A 255 -2.11 17.47 5.74
N THR A 256 -2.58 16.69 4.76
CA THR A 256 -3.93 16.88 4.19
C THR A 256 -5.01 16.65 5.25
N THR A 257 -4.88 15.57 6.04
CA THR A 257 -5.81 15.27 7.15
C THR A 257 -5.75 16.34 8.24
N ALA A 258 -4.54 16.77 8.63
CA ALA A 258 -4.36 17.85 9.61
C ALA A 258 -4.97 19.16 9.11
N THR A 259 -4.82 19.47 7.82
CA THR A 259 -5.44 20.66 7.22
C THR A 259 -6.97 20.59 7.27
N ALA A 260 -7.57 19.44 6.98
CA ALA A 260 -9.02 19.24 7.14
C ALA A 260 -9.46 19.46 8.59
N GLY A 261 -8.66 19.02 9.57
CA GLY A 261 -8.92 19.22 11.00
C GLY A 261 -8.92 20.68 11.44
N LEU A 262 -8.17 21.57 10.78
CA LEU A 262 -8.17 23.01 11.07
C LEU A 262 -9.51 23.71 10.79
N PHE A 263 -10.34 23.13 9.91
CA PHE A 263 -11.66 23.63 9.58
C PHE A 263 -12.79 23.09 10.48
N GLY A 264 -12.43 22.28 11.47
CA GLY A 264 -13.36 21.79 12.47
C GLY A 264 -13.74 20.30 12.34
N PRO A 265 -14.44 19.76 13.35
CA PRO A 265 -14.71 18.32 13.45
C PRO A 265 -15.61 17.80 12.32
N GLY A 266 -16.58 18.57 11.83
CA GLY A 266 -17.45 18.17 10.71
C GLY A 266 -16.67 17.99 9.41
N THR A 267 -15.75 18.92 9.08
CA THR A 267 -14.87 18.83 7.92
C THR A 267 -13.92 17.64 8.03
N LEU A 268 -13.37 17.39 9.22
CA LEU A 268 -12.49 16.24 9.46
C LEU A 268 -13.25 14.90 9.31
N ALA A 269 -14.48 14.82 9.82
CA ALA A 269 -15.32 13.63 9.67
C ALA A 269 -15.66 13.36 8.19
N ALA A 270 -16.07 14.40 7.46
CA ALA A 270 -16.33 14.30 6.02
C ALA A 270 -15.05 13.91 5.22
N HIS A 271 -13.87 14.46 5.62
CA HIS A 271 -12.57 14.08 5.05
C HIS A 271 -12.27 12.59 5.26
N GLN A 272 -12.54 12.04 6.45
CA GLN A 272 -12.33 10.61 6.73
C GLN A 272 -13.17 9.71 5.83
N ILE A 273 -14.44 10.07 5.63
CA ILE A 273 -15.32 9.30 4.72
C ILE A 273 -14.77 9.38 3.28
N ALA A 274 -14.48 10.59 2.79
CA ALA A 274 -13.93 10.80 1.45
C ALA A 274 -12.60 10.07 1.25
N SER A 275 -11.71 10.08 2.25
CA SER A 275 -10.41 9.37 2.24
C SER A 275 -10.60 7.85 2.20
N THR A 276 -11.58 7.31 2.90
CA THR A 276 -11.90 5.88 2.85
C THR A 276 -12.32 5.47 1.45
N ILE A 277 -13.22 6.21 0.82
CA ILE A 277 -13.69 5.94 -0.55
C ILE A 277 -12.52 6.07 -1.55
N PHE A 278 -11.70 7.12 -1.42
CA PHE A 278 -10.50 7.31 -2.24
C PHE A 278 -9.50 6.15 -2.07
N THR A 279 -9.35 5.61 -0.87
CA THR A 279 -8.46 4.47 -0.61
C THR A 279 -8.90 3.22 -1.38
N PHE A 280 -10.20 2.91 -1.44
CA PHE A 280 -10.70 1.81 -2.27
C PHE A 280 -10.40 2.01 -3.76
N LEU A 281 -10.55 3.24 -4.26
CA LEU A 281 -10.17 3.58 -5.62
C LEU A 281 -8.68 3.37 -5.85
N THR A 282 -7.83 3.81 -4.92
CA THR A 282 -6.37 3.68 -5.05
C THR A 282 -5.93 2.22 -5.05
N PHE A 283 -6.60 1.29 -4.38
CA PHE A 283 -6.30 -0.14 -4.47
C PHE A 283 -6.46 -0.68 -5.89
N ALA A 284 -7.49 -0.25 -6.62
CA ALA A 284 -7.67 -0.64 -8.02
C ALA A 284 -6.54 -0.09 -8.90
N LEU A 285 -6.13 1.16 -8.66
CA LEU A 285 -5.04 1.81 -9.40
C LEU A 285 -3.68 1.19 -9.07
N ASP A 286 -3.44 0.87 -7.79
CA ASP A 286 -2.19 0.25 -7.31
C ASP A 286 -2.04 -1.19 -7.83
N ALA A 287 -3.14 -1.91 -8.01
CA ALA A 287 -3.12 -3.23 -8.62
C ALA A 287 -2.55 -3.19 -10.06
N VAL A 288 -2.91 -2.17 -10.84
CA VAL A 288 -2.33 -1.95 -12.19
C VAL A 288 -0.86 -1.52 -12.07
N ALA A 289 -0.51 -0.72 -11.07
CA ALA A 289 0.87 -0.31 -10.81
C ALA A 289 1.76 -1.51 -10.42
N ILE A 290 1.26 -2.46 -9.64
CA ILE A 290 1.97 -3.70 -9.30
C ILE A 290 2.26 -4.53 -10.57
N ALA A 291 1.27 -4.66 -11.45
CA ALA A 291 1.48 -5.33 -12.74
C ALA A 291 2.51 -4.58 -13.60
N ALA A 292 2.45 -3.24 -13.63
CA ALA A 292 3.41 -2.41 -14.33
C ALA A 292 4.83 -2.59 -13.80
N GLN A 293 5.01 -2.61 -12.48
CA GLN A 293 6.29 -2.81 -11.84
C GLN A 293 6.92 -4.15 -12.22
N ALA A 294 6.17 -5.25 -12.18
CA ALA A 294 6.66 -6.58 -12.50
C ALA A 294 7.00 -6.73 -13.98
N LEU A 295 6.08 -6.33 -14.89
CA LEU A 295 6.26 -6.51 -16.34
C LEU A 295 7.36 -5.60 -16.90
N VAL A 296 7.41 -4.34 -16.48
CA VAL A 296 8.44 -3.40 -16.92
C VAL A 296 9.81 -3.77 -16.36
N GLY A 297 9.87 -4.18 -15.08
CA GLY A 297 11.10 -4.66 -14.46
C GLY A 297 11.69 -5.84 -15.24
N GLU A 298 10.87 -6.83 -15.57
CA GLU A 298 11.30 -7.98 -16.37
C GLU A 298 11.74 -7.59 -17.79
N SER A 299 11.00 -6.71 -18.47
CA SER A 299 11.35 -6.25 -19.83
C SER A 299 12.68 -5.51 -19.87
N LEU A 300 12.96 -4.67 -18.85
CA LEU A 300 14.24 -3.97 -18.70
C LEU A 300 15.39 -4.93 -18.39
N GLY A 301 15.15 -5.95 -17.55
CA GLY A 301 16.12 -7.00 -17.27
C GLY A 301 16.52 -7.80 -18.51
N ARG A 302 15.61 -7.96 -19.49
CA ARG A 302 15.89 -8.56 -20.80
C ARG A 302 16.69 -7.66 -21.74
N GLY A 303 16.89 -6.39 -21.39
CA GLY A 303 17.48 -5.40 -22.29
C GLY A 303 16.56 -4.94 -23.43
N ASP A 304 15.24 -5.28 -23.39
CA ASP A 304 14.30 -4.99 -24.47
C ASP A 304 13.62 -3.62 -24.27
N ALA A 305 14.28 -2.57 -24.75
CA ALA A 305 13.77 -1.20 -24.70
C ALA A 305 12.48 -1.01 -25.54
N SER A 306 12.31 -1.76 -26.63
CA SER A 306 11.14 -1.66 -27.50
C SER A 306 9.91 -2.18 -26.76
N ARG A 307 10.02 -3.39 -26.23
CA ARG A 307 8.98 -4.03 -25.43
C ARG A 307 8.63 -3.19 -24.18
N THR A 308 9.63 -2.60 -23.52
CA THR A 308 9.42 -1.73 -22.36
C THR A 308 8.58 -0.51 -22.70
N ARG A 309 8.80 0.13 -23.85
CA ARG A 309 7.97 1.28 -24.31
C ARG A 309 6.54 0.86 -24.63
N GLU A 310 6.37 -0.25 -25.33
CA GLU A 310 5.06 -0.80 -25.68
C GLU A 310 4.24 -1.17 -24.43
N LEU A 311 4.86 -1.88 -23.48
CA LEU A 311 4.28 -2.21 -22.18
C LEU A 311 3.86 -0.94 -21.43
N THR A 312 4.76 0.04 -21.33
CA THR A 312 4.49 1.30 -20.64
C THR A 312 3.33 2.06 -21.27
N ALA A 313 3.25 2.14 -22.60
CA ALA A 313 2.14 2.78 -23.31
C ALA A 313 0.81 2.05 -23.07
N THR A 314 0.83 0.72 -23.11
CA THR A 314 -0.37 -0.09 -22.88
C THR A 314 -0.85 0.02 -21.43
N LEU A 315 0.06 -0.10 -20.46
CA LEU A 315 -0.25 0.05 -19.03
C LEU A 315 -0.77 1.45 -18.71
N THR A 316 -0.22 2.51 -19.33
CA THR A 316 -0.72 3.89 -19.16
C THR A 316 -2.17 4.01 -19.66
N ARG A 317 -2.52 3.38 -20.80
CA ARG A 317 -3.92 3.33 -21.28
C ARG A 317 -4.83 2.56 -20.32
N TRP A 318 -4.34 1.47 -19.73
CA TRP A 318 -5.08 0.73 -18.70
C TRP A 318 -5.28 1.57 -17.44
N GLY A 319 -4.24 2.24 -16.95
CA GLY A 319 -4.34 3.15 -15.80
C GLY A 319 -5.36 4.25 -16.02
N TRP A 320 -5.33 4.91 -17.19
CA TRP A 320 -6.31 5.93 -17.56
C TRP A 320 -7.74 5.35 -17.56
N ARG A 321 -7.96 4.18 -18.17
CA ARG A 321 -9.28 3.54 -18.23
C ARG A 321 -9.77 3.13 -16.84
N CYS A 322 -8.93 2.49 -16.03
CA CYS A 322 -9.28 2.12 -14.65
C CYS A 322 -9.61 3.36 -13.81
N GLY A 323 -8.80 4.41 -13.91
CA GLY A 323 -9.07 5.68 -13.24
C GLY A 323 -10.37 6.34 -13.71
N LEU A 324 -10.65 6.31 -15.02
CA LEU A 324 -11.90 6.84 -15.57
C LEU A 324 -13.11 6.07 -15.07
N VAL A 325 -13.07 4.73 -15.12
CA VAL A 325 -14.15 3.87 -14.61
C VAL A 325 -14.36 4.10 -13.12
N GLY A 326 -13.27 4.14 -12.33
CA GLY A 326 -13.33 4.44 -10.91
C GLY A 326 -13.88 5.85 -10.62
N GLY A 327 -13.47 6.86 -11.41
CA GLY A 327 -13.97 8.22 -11.29
C GLY A 327 -15.47 8.32 -11.60
N VAL A 328 -15.92 7.69 -12.70
CA VAL A 328 -17.36 7.64 -13.05
C VAL A 328 -18.14 6.90 -11.94
N ALA A 329 -17.64 5.77 -11.45
CA ALA A 329 -18.28 5.07 -10.34
C ALA A 329 -18.37 5.94 -9.08
N THR A 330 -17.29 6.65 -8.72
CA THR A 330 -17.28 7.59 -7.59
C THR A 330 -18.27 8.72 -7.80
N LEU A 331 -18.35 9.29 -9.00
CA LEU A 331 -19.28 10.38 -9.32
C LEU A 331 -20.74 9.92 -9.24
N VAL A 332 -21.07 8.76 -9.82
CA VAL A 332 -22.42 8.20 -9.77
C VAL A 332 -22.85 7.89 -8.35
N THR A 333 -21.94 7.41 -7.52
CA THR A 333 -22.22 7.01 -6.13
C THR A 333 -22.06 8.15 -5.12
N ALA A 334 -21.54 9.30 -5.53
CA ALA A 334 -21.19 10.42 -4.66
C ALA A 334 -22.36 10.89 -3.77
N TRP A 335 -23.59 10.79 -4.27
CA TRP A 335 -24.77 11.33 -3.60
C TRP A 335 -25.39 10.40 -2.54
N TRP A 336 -25.13 9.10 -2.60
CA TRP A 336 -25.75 8.14 -1.68
C TRP A 336 -24.74 7.35 -0.85
N VAL A 337 -23.51 7.12 -1.34
CA VAL A 337 -22.49 6.37 -0.57
C VAL A 337 -22.15 7.05 0.75
N PRO A 338 -22.01 8.39 0.85
CA PRO A 338 -21.75 9.04 2.14
C PRO A 338 -22.85 8.76 3.19
N LEU A 339 -24.10 8.58 2.77
CA LEU A 339 -25.22 8.25 3.66
C LEU A 339 -25.10 6.87 4.32
N LEU A 340 -24.25 6.00 3.80
CA LEU A 340 -23.94 4.71 4.45
C LEU A 340 -23.02 4.88 5.67
N PHE A 341 -22.29 6.01 5.74
CA PHE A 341 -21.31 6.27 6.79
C PHE A 341 -21.83 7.24 7.85
N THR A 342 -22.78 8.09 7.53
CA THR A 342 -23.31 9.11 8.44
C THR A 342 -24.78 9.39 8.20
N SER A 343 -25.51 9.66 9.28
CA SER A 343 -26.89 10.18 9.25
C SER A 343 -26.96 11.71 9.21
N ASP A 344 -25.83 12.40 9.40
CA ASP A 344 -25.73 13.85 9.33
C ASP A 344 -25.72 14.31 7.86
N ALA A 345 -26.78 15.01 7.46
CA ALA A 345 -26.97 15.48 6.09
C ALA A 345 -25.87 16.47 5.66
N THR A 346 -25.37 17.31 6.58
CA THR A 346 -24.33 18.30 6.29
C THR A 346 -23.00 17.61 6.01
N ILE A 347 -22.61 16.62 6.83
CA ILE A 347 -21.40 15.82 6.61
C ILE A 347 -21.52 15.01 5.31
N ALA A 348 -22.68 14.40 5.04
CA ALA A 348 -22.91 13.66 3.81
C ALA A 348 -22.79 14.58 2.58
N HIS A 349 -23.43 15.74 2.57
CA HIS A 349 -23.34 16.71 1.48
C HIS A 349 -21.91 17.23 1.27
N THR A 350 -21.21 17.57 2.34
CA THR A 350 -19.81 18.01 2.30
C THR A 350 -18.89 16.92 1.72
N THR A 351 -19.12 15.66 2.11
CA THR A 351 -18.41 14.51 1.55
C THR A 351 -18.71 14.35 0.07
N SER A 352 -19.97 14.45 -0.35
CA SER A 352 -20.39 14.33 -1.74
C SER A 352 -19.67 15.36 -2.64
N ALA A 353 -19.56 16.61 -2.18
CA ALA A 353 -18.82 17.64 -2.90
C ALA A 353 -17.33 17.30 -3.08
N ALA A 354 -16.68 16.74 -2.06
CA ALA A 354 -15.30 16.27 -2.15
C ALA A 354 -15.15 15.07 -3.11
N LEU A 355 -16.13 14.16 -3.15
CA LEU A 355 -16.12 13.02 -4.07
C LEU A 355 -16.19 13.45 -5.55
N VAL A 356 -16.82 14.58 -5.87
CA VAL A 356 -16.76 15.15 -7.21
C VAL A 356 -15.33 15.53 -7.60
N VAL A 357 -14.57 16.15 -6.69
CA VAL A 357 -13.14 16.47 -6.93
C VAL A 357 -12.33 15.21 -7.13
N ILE A 358 -12.55 14.19 -6.29
CA ILE A 358 -11.89 12.88 -6.42
C ILE A 358 -12.21 12.24 -7.77
N ALA A 359 -13.48 12.26 -8.19
CA ALA A 359 -13.90 11.69 -9.47
C ALA A 359 -13.18 12.34 -10.66
N LEU A 360 -13.06 13.68 -10.65
CA LEU A 360 -12.40 14.44 -11.71
C LEU A 360 -10.90 14.13 -11.83
N VAL A 361 -10.20 13.86 -10.72
CA VAL A 361 -8.77 13.59 -10.72
C VAL A 361 -8.45 12.09 -10.84
N SER A 362 -9.45 11.21 -10.83
CA SER A 362 -9.26 9.76 -10.81
C SER A 362 -8.59 9.22 -12.08
N ALA A 363 -8.96 9.70 -13.26
CA ALA A 363 -8.34 9.25 -14.52
C ALA A 363 -6.86 9.66 -14.61
N PRO A 364 -6.45 10.92 -14.36
CA PRO A 364 -5.04 11.28 -14.19
C PRO A 364 -4.33 10.47 -13.09
N SER A 365 -4.99 10.20 -11.98
CA SER A 365 -4.41 9.38 -10.89
C SER A 365 -4.10 7.97 -11.37
N GLY A 366 -4.94 7.37 -12.22
CA GLY A 366 -4.64 6.06 -12.81
C GLY A 366 -3.34 6.06 -13.62
N VAL A 367 -3.07 7.12 -14.38
CA VAL A 367 -1.80 7.31 -15.09
C VAL A 367 -0.63 7.49 -14.12
N LEU A 368 -0.83 8.31 -13.07
CA LEU A 368 0.15 8.54 -12.01
C LEU A 368 0.61 7.23 -11.37
N PHE A 369 -0.34 6.38 -10.95
CA PHE A 369 -0.03 5.11 -10.28
C PHE A 369 0.73 4.16 -11.20
N VAL A 370 0.36 4.10 -12.48
CA VAL A 370 1.11 3.30 -13.48
C VAL A 370 2.53 3.82 -13.67
N HIS A 371 2.72 5.14 -13.82
CA HIS A 371 4.07 5.71 -13.99
C HIS A 371 4.94 5.47 -12.75
N ASP A 372 4.35 5.53 -11.56
CA ASP A 372 5.02 5.18 -10.32
C ASP A 372 5.48 3.71 -10.33
N GLY A 373 4.59 2.78 -10.71
CA GLY A 373 4.91 1.37 -10.86
C GLY A 373 6.00 1.11 -11.92
N VAL A 374 5.92 1.77 -13.07
CA VAL A 374 6.94 1.70 -14.14
C VAL A 374 8.32 2.13 -13.63
N LEU A 375 8.41 3.30 -12.98
CA LEU A 375 9.68 3.82 -12.47
C LEU A 375 10.23 2.98 -11.30
N MET A 376 9.34 2.42 -10.45
CA MET A 376 9.75 1.45 -9.42
C MET A 376 10.32 0.18 -10.06
N GLY A 377 9.63 -0.38 -11.07
CA GLY A 377 10.11 -1.56 -11.81
C GLY A 377 11.43 -1.33 -12.53
N ALA A 378 11.65 -0.11 -13.01
CA ALA A 378 12.91 0.32 -13.60
C ALA A 378 14.06 0.49 -12.59
N GLY A 379 13.77 0.46 -11.27
CA GLY A 379 14.77 0.69 -10.23
C GLY A 379 15.14 2.17 -10.05
N ASP A 380 14.36 3.11 -10.62
CA ASP A 380 14.62 4.57 -10.54
C ASP A 380 14.14 5.17 -9.19
N GLY A 381 14.35 4.41 -8.11
CA GLY A 381 13.92 4.79 -6.76
C GLY A 381 14.53 6.09 -6.27
N ALA A 382 15.77 6.38 -6.65
CA ALA A 382 16.45 7.63 -6.27
C ALA A 382 15.75 8.87 -6.88
N PHE A 383 15.28 8.78 -8.12
CA PHE A 383 14.48 9.84 -8.71
C PHE A 383 13.13 9.96 -8.00
N LEU A 384 12.45 8.85 -7.77
CA LEU A 384 11.16 8.84 -7.07
C LEU A 384 11.24 9.48 -5.67
N ALA A 385 12.30 9.19 -4.91
CA ALA A 385 12.54 9.80 -3.60
C ALA A 385 12.73 11.32 -3.70
N ARG A 386 13.62 11.77 -4.60
CA ARG A 386 13.89 13.20 -4.78
C ARG A 386 12.66 13.97 -5.28
N ALA A 387 11.96 13.41 -6.26
CA ALA A 387 10.73 13.99 -6.79
C ALA A 387 9.67 14.13 -5.71
N GLN A 388 9.48 13.07 -4.90
CA GLN A 388 8.48 13.07 -3.84
C GLN A 388 8.83 14.05 -2.71
N LEU A 389 10.11 14.19 -2.33
CA LEU A 389 10.55 15.19 -1.36
C LEU A 389 10.34 16.61 -1.89
N ALA A 390 10.68 16.87 -3.17
CA ALA A 390 10.45 18.18 -3.78
C ALA A 390 8.97 18.53 -3.81
N LEU A 391 8.10 17.56 -4.14
CA LEU A 391 6.64 17.74 -4.12
C LEU A 391 6.10 17.97 -2.71
N LEU A 392 6.62 17.27 -1.70
CA LEU A 392 6.28 17.53 -0.29
C LEU A 392 6.65 18.95 0.12
N VAL A 393 7.87 19.39 -0.20
CA VAL A 393 8.32 20.78 0.08
C VAL A 393 7.44 21.80 -0.64
N GLY A 394 7.09 21.56 -1.90
CA GLY A 394 6.17 22.42 -2.66
C GLY A 394 4.72 22.39 -2.14
N TYR A 395 4.31 21.33 -1.46
CA TYR A 395 2.99 21.20 -0.86
C TYR A 395 2.83 22.03 0.42
N LEU A 396 3.90 22.18 1.21
CA LEU A 396 3.87 22.92 2.49
C LEU A 396 3.39 24.38 2.36
N PRO A 397 3.91 25.22 1.41
CA PRO A 397 3.41 26.58 1.23
C PRO A 397 1.92 26.62 0.88
N LEU A 398 1.44 25.66 0.08
CA LEU A 398 0.03 25.60 -0.32
C LEU A 398 -0.87 25.24 0.86
N VAL A 399 -0.45 24.31 1.72
CA VAL A 399 -1.11 24.01 3.00
C VAL A 399 -1.13 25.25 3.89
N TRP A 400 0.01 25.95 4.00
CA TRP A 400 0.09 27.18 4.80
C TRP A 400 -0.84 28.27 4.29
N VAL A 401 -0.88 28.53 2.98
CA VAL A 401 -1.82 29.50 2.37
C VAL A 401 -3.26 29.12 2.67
N LEU A 402 -3.63 27.84 2.48
CA LEU A 402 -4.99 27.38 2.76
C LEU A 402 -5.34 27.55 4.26
N SER A 403 -4.42 27.25 5.16
CA SER A 403 -4.64 27.37 6.61
C SER A 403 -4.78 28.82 7.08
N THR A 404 -4.08 29.76 6.44
CA THR A 404 -4.19 31.20 6.75
C THR A 404 -5.42 31.86 6.11
N SER A 405 -5.93 31.30 5.02
CA SER A 405 -7.12 31.78 4.31
C SER A 405 -8.42 31.11 4.76
N ARG A 406 -8.41 30.37 5.88
CA ARG A 406 -9.55 29.56 6.32
C ARG A 406 -10.86 30.36 6.46
N ASP A 407 -10.80 31.58 7.01
CA ASP A 407 -12.01 32.42 7.23
C ASP A 407 -12.65 32.86 5.90
N ALA A 408 -11.83 33.15 4.88
CA ALA A 408 -12.32 33.40 3.53
C ALA A 408 -12.95 32.16 2.89
N VAL A 409 -12.30 30.99 3.04
CA VAL A 409 -12.80 29.72 2.47
C VAL A 409 -14.09 29.29 3.13
N THR A 410 -14.24 29.41 4.45
CA THR A 410 -15.49 29.08 5.16
C THR A 410 -16.63 29.98 4.76
N GLY A 411 -16.35 31.25 4.39
CA GLY A 411 -17.33 32.18 3.90
C GLY A 411 -17.99 31.82 2.57
N TRP A 412 -17.46 30.85 1.81
CA TRP A 412 -18.04 30.43 0.53
C TRP A 412 -19.12 29.35 0.65
N GLY A 413 -19.32 28.77 1.85
CA GLY A 413 -20.33 27.76 2.14
C GLY A 413 -19.80 26.55 2.89
N ASP A 414 -20.68 25.70 3.42
CA ASP A 414 -20.36 24.63 4.35
C ASP A 414 -19.45 23.55 3.75
N ALA A 415 -19.58 23.27 2.47
CA ALA A 415 -18.74 22.27 1.78
C ALA A 415 -17.38 22.80 1.31
N SER A 416 -17.23 24.14 1.22
CA SER A 416 -16.03 24.75 0.62
C SER A 416 -14.73 24.42 1.33
N PRO A 417 -14.64 24.29 2.67
CA PRO A 417 -13.41 23.88 3.33
C PRO A 417 -12.90 22.52 2.84
N LEU A 418 -13.76 21.52 2.80
CA LEU A 418 -13.36 20.18 2.37
C LEU A 418 -13.03 20.12 0.88
N VAL A 419 -13.81 20.82 0.05
CA VAL A 419 -13.54 20.96 -1.39
C VAL A 419 -12.16 21.60 -1.61
N ALA A 420 -11.82 22.68 -0.88
CA ALA A 420 -10.51 23.31 -0.98
C ALA A 420 -9.36 22.36 -0.59
N VAL A 421 -9.51 21.58 0.48
CA VAL A 421 -8.54 20.55 0.90
C VAL A 421 -8.35 19.50 -0.19
N TRP A 422 -9.43 19.00 -0.80
CA TRP A 422 -9.34 18.00 -1.85
C TRP A 422 -8.86 18.57 -3.19
N VAL A 423 -9.16 19.80 -3.51
CA VAL A 423 -8.57 20.50 -4.67
C VAL A 423 -7.06 20.65 -4.48
N LEU A 424 -6.61 21.04 -3.29
CA LEU A 424 -5.20 21.13 -2.96
C LEU A 424 -4.50 19.78 -3.14
N TYR A 425 -5.10 18.71 -2.63
CA TYR A 425 -4.57 17.35 -2.79
C TYR A 425 -4.62 16.88 -4.26
N ALA A 426 -5.67 17.24 -5.02
CA ALA A 426 -5.76 16.94 -6.44
C ALA A 426 -4.65 17.65 -7.25
N LEU A 427 -4.35 18.91 -6.94
CA LEU A 427 -3.23 19.65 -7.54
C LEU A 427 -1.89 18.96 -7.27
N TYR A 428 -1.69 18.47 -6.04
CA TYR A 428 -0.51 17.66 -5.71
C TYR A 428 -0.45 16.38 -6.55
N LEU A 429 -1.56 15.63 -6.72
CA LEU A 429 -1.58 14.41 -7.55
C LEU A 429 -1.27 14.74 -9.02
N LEU A 430 -1.82 15.82 -9.57
CA LEU A 430 -1.54 16.28 -10.93
C LEU A 430 -0.09 16.72 -11.11
N ALA A 431 0.47 17.47 -10.16
CA ALA A 431 1.88 17.85 -10.17
C ALA A 431 2.80 16.63 -10.15
N ARG A 432 2.48 15.66 -9.28
CA ARG A 432 3.20 14.39 -9.20
C ARG A 432 3.10 13.61 -10.52
N MET A 433 1.92 13.51 -11.12
CA MET A 433 1.73 12.89 -12.42
C MET A 433 2.61 13.57 -13.48
N ALA A 434 2.62 14.90 -13.54
CA ALA A 434 3.40 15.65 -14.52
C ALA A 434 4.91 15.40 -14.36
N VAL A 435 5.42 15.38 -13.12
CA VAL A 435 6.85 15.10 -12.82
C VAL A 435 7.22 13.68 -13.25
N LEU A 436 6.41 12.68 -12.93
CA LEU A 436 6.68 11.29 -13.30
C LEU A 436 6.53 11.06 -14.81
N ASP A 437 5.54 11.70 -15.46
CA ASP A 437 5.37 11.62 -16.92
C ASP A 437 6.55 12.29 -17.65
N HIS A 438 7.03 13.42 -17.18
CA HIS A 438 8.23 14.08 -17.73
C HIS A 438 9.45 13.13 -17.67
N ARG A 439 9.69 12.47 -16.53
CA ARG A 439 10.78 11.49 -16.39
C ARG A 439 10.62 10.33 -17.36
N ARG A 440 9.41 9.78 -17.46
CA ARG A 440 9.07 8.66 -18.34
C ARG A 440 9.28 8.96 -19.82
N ARG A 441 9.02 10.20 -20.28
CA ARG A 441 9.22 10.59 -21.68
C ARG A 441 10.69 10.57 -22.10
N GLY A 442 11.60 10.78 -21.14
CA GLY A 442 13.03 10.61 -21.38
C GLY A 442 13.44 9.14 -21.42
N THR A 443 14.73 8.88 -21.66
CA THR A 443 15.32 7.53 -21.66
C THR A 443 16.14 7.23 -20.41
N ALA A 444 16.43 8.24 -19.60
CA ALA A 444 17.31 8.15 -18.44
C ALA A 444 16.82 7.22 -17.30
N TRP A 445 15.56 6.81 -17.32
CA TRP A 445 15.00 5.83 -16.38
C TRP A 445 15.16 4.38 -16.86
N MET A 446 15.39 4.17 -18.16
CA MET A 446 15.60 2.86 -18.75
C MET A 446 17.05 2.42 -18.56
N HIS A 447 17.38 1.96 -17.36
CA HIS A 447 18.67 1.34 -17.09
C HIS A 447 18.64 -0.09 -17.69
N LEU A 448 19.03 -0.19 -18.97
CA LEU A 448 19.23 -1.48 -19.64
C LEU A 448 20.48 -2.12 -19.04
N GLU A 449 20.37 -3.29 -18.45
CA GLU A 449 21.56 -4.09 -18.16
C GLU A 449 22.09 -4.55 -19.51
N SER A 450 23.32 -4.13 -19.87
CA SER A 450 23.99 -4.68 -21.03
C SER A 450 24.08 -6.19 -20.85
N ALA A 451 23.51 -6.94 -21.80
CA ALA A 451 23.74 -8.37 -21.89
C ALA A 451 25.26 -8.57 -22.01
N GLY A 452 25.93 -8.95 -20.88
CA GLY A 452 27.31 -9.35 -20.84
C GLY A 452 27.42 -10.82 -21.22
#